data_7ab27e978586c0cd2358f6f92bce6fab
#
_entry.id   7ab27e978586c0cd2358f6f92bce6fab
#
_cell.length_a   1.000
_cell.length_b   1.000
_cell.length_c   1.000
_cell.angle_alpha   90.00
_cell.angle_beta   90.00
_cell.angle_gamma   90.00
#
_symmetry.space_group_name_H-M   'P 1'
#
loop_
_entity.id
_entity.type
_entity.pdbx_description
1 polymer ?
#
loop_
_entity_poly.entity_id
_entity_poly.type
_entity_poly.pdbx_seq_one_letter_code
_entity_poly.pdbx_strand_id
1 'polypeptide(L)'
;VVSMNPPHTGYELVPDKYKAIYKDIDVEALCAHRPDIPAKGTEMGNYFRNNIRNYYACITGVDEQVGRIIETLKSNGLFENTIVVFTSDHGICMGAHNNAGKDIFYEESMRIPMIISWPAKIKPRKDDHLMIAFADLYPSLLSLMGFRKEIPETVQTFDLSRHILGKSKKEVVQPYYYVQFDNHATG
;
A
#
# COMPACT_ATOMS: atom_id res chain seq x y z
N VAL A 1 9.07 -13.17 2.76
CA VAL A 1 8.70 -11.74 2.70
C VAL A 1 9.84 -11.00 2.04
N VAL A 2 9.52 -10.13 1.06
CA VAL A 2 10.45 -9.18 0.46
C VAL A 2 10.06 -7.80 0.97
N SER A 3 10.92 -7.17 1.75
CA SER A 3 10.70 -5.83 2.28
C SER A 3 11.53 -4.84 1.47
N MET A 4 10.85 -3.86 0.87
CA MET A 4 11.48 -2.81 0.07
C MET A 4 11.40 -1.51 0.84
N ASN A 5 12.54 -0.82 1.03
CA ASN A 5 12.55 0.45 1.74
C ASN A 5 11.86 1.59 0.95
N PRO A 6 12.08 1.78 -0.38
CA PRO A 6 11.34 2.79 -1.12
C PRO A 6 9.83 2.49 -1.15
N PRO A 7 8.99 3.53 -1.16
CA PRO A 7 9.29 4.95 -1.29
C PRO A 7 9.49 5.71 0.02
N HIS A 8 10.16 5.15 1.01
CA HIS A 8 10.56 5.88 2.23
C HIS A 8 11.40 7.12 1.90
N THR A 9 11.52 8.06 2.84
CA THR A 9 12.32 9.30 2.69
C THR A 9 13.74 9.02 2.23
N GLY A 10 14.35 10.01 1.54
CA GLY A 10 15.57 9.83 0.76
C GLY A 10 15.26 9.73 -0.73
N TYR A 11 14.16 10.38 -1.15
CA TYR A 11 13.64 10.31 -2.52
C TYR A 11 14.65 10.73 -3.58
N GLU A 12 15.60 11.59 -3.23
CA GLU A 12 16.68 12.03 -4.10
C GLU A 12 17.66 10.93 -4.49
N LEU A 13 17.71 9.84 -3.69
CA LEU A 13 18.60 8.70 -3.91
C LEU A 13 18.10 7.75 -5.01
N VAL A 14 16.88 7.95 -5.51
CA VAL A 14 16.35 7.11 -6.58
C VAL A 14 17.20 7.25 -7.86
N PRO A 15 17.47 6.15 -8.60
CA PRO A 15 18.26 6.18 -9.83
C PRO A 15 17.70 7.13 -10.89
N ASP A 16 18.59 7.80 -11.61
CA ASP A 16 18.23 8.84 -12.59
C ASP A 16 17.36 8.31 -13.73
N LYS A 17 17.48 7.04 -14.09
CA LYS A 17 16.58 6.41 -15.09
C LYS A 17 15.09 6.54 -14.73
N TYR A 18 14.76 6.50 -13.45
CA TYR A 18 13.38 6.67 -12.98
C TYR A 18 12.99 8.14 -12.84
N LYS A 19 13.92 8.99 -12.40
CA LYS A 19 13.70 10.45 -12.34
C LYS A 19 13.38 11.02 -13.70
N ALA A 20 14.06 10.53 -14.75
CA ALA A 20 13.87 10.98 -16.12
C ALA A 20 12.41 10.81 -16.61
N ILE A 21 11.69 9.79 -16.12
CA ILE A 21 10.29 9.54 -16.48
C ILE A 21 9.38 10.68 -16.02
N TYR A 22 9.71 11.31 -14.90
CA TYR A 22 8.87 12.29 -14.21
C TYR A 22 9.38 13.74 -14.31
N LYS A 23 10.45 13.99 -15.07
CA LYS A 23 11.09 15.31 -15.14
C LYS A 23 10.14 16.43 -15.63
N ASP A 24 9.25 16.09 -16.57
CA ASP A 24 8.36 17.03 -17.25
C ASP A 24 6.93 17.06 -16.66
N ILE A 25 6.68 16.38 -15.53
CA ILE A 25 5.38 16.43 -14.87
C ILE A 25 5.09 17.87 -14.40
N ASP A 26 3.92 18.36 -14.78
CA ASP A 26 3.39 19.61 -14.24
C ASP A 26 2.88 19.38 -12.80
N VAL A 27 3.70 19.76 -11.82
CA VAL A 27 3.37 19.61 -10.41
C VAL A 27 2.24 20.54 -9.98
N GLU A 28 2.10 21.71 -10.60
CA GLU A 28 0.99 22.63 -10.27
C GLU A 28 -0.36 22.06 -10.76
N ALA A 29 -0.37 21.39 -11.91
CA ALA A 29 -1.55 20.68 -12.37
C ALA A 29 -1.94 19.53 -11.41
N LEU A 30 -0.98 18.83 -10.81
CA LEU A 30 -1.27 17.86 -9.76
C LEU A 30 -1.90 18.51 -8.52
N CYS A 31 -1.38 19.67 -8.10
CA CYS A 31 -1.90 20.40 -6.95
C CYS A 31 -3.31 20.98 -7.18
N ALA A 32 -3.67 21.30 -8.42
CA ALA A 32 -4.96 21.92 -8.76
C ALA A 32 -6.17 21.08 -8.33
N HIS A 33 -6.00 19.76 -8.22
CA HIS A 33 -7.06 18.82 -7.81
C HIS A 33 -6.87 18.27 -6.39
N ARG A 34 -5.94 18.85 -5.61
CA ARG A 34 -5.56 18.41 -4.26
C ARG A 34 -5.64 19.60 -3.30
N PRO A 35 -6.85 19.96 -2.82
CA PRO A 35 -7.04 21.08 -1.89
C PRO A 35 -6.36 20.85 -0.53
N ASP A 36 -6.01 19.62 -0.23
CA ASP A 36 -5.25 19.21 0.95
C ASP A 36 -3.76 19.56 0.87
N ILE A 37 -3.23 19.86 -0.34
CA ILE A 37 -1.85 20.30 -0.52
C ILE A 37 -1.76 21.81 -0.27
N PRO A 38 -0.95 22.27 0.71
CA PRO A 38 -0.79 23.69 1.00
C PRO A 38 -0.27 24.50 -0.19
N ALA A 39 -0.54 25.80 -0.14
CA ALA A 39 -0.15 26.74 -1.19
C ALA A 39 1.38 26.73 -1.41
N LYS A 40 1.79 27.01 -2.65
CA LYS A 40 3.17 27.28 -3.00
C LYS A 40 3.72 28.42 -2.14
N GLY A 41 4.93 28.28 -1.65
CA GLY A 41 5.57 29.26 -0.76
C GLY A 41 5.45 28.89 0.73
N THR A 42 4.51 28.05 1.11
CA THR A 42 4.48 27.46 2.46
C THR A 42 5.49 26.32 2.58
N GLU A 43 5.89 25.98 3.79
CA GLU A 43 6.85 24.89 4.05
C GLU A 43 6.38 23.57 3.43
N MET A 44 5.20 23.11 3.80
CA MET A 44 4.66 21.84 3.33
C MET A 44 4.22 21.85 1.87
N GLY A 45 3.74 23.02 1.38
CA GLY A 45 3.46 23.19 -0.04
C GLY A 45 4.71 23.08 -0.92
N ASN A 46 5.84 23.61 -0.46
CA ASN A 46 7.12 23.46 -1.12
C ASN A 46 7.68 22.05 -0.94
N TYR A 47 7.51 21.44 0.24
CA TYR A 47 7.93 20.06 0.48
C TYR A 47 7.30 19.09 -0.54
N PHE A 48 5.99 19.16 -0.74
CA PHE A 48 5.30 18.37 -1.76
C PHE A 48 5.91 18.58 -3.14
N ARG A 49 6.01 19.84 -3.58
CA ARG A 49 6.47 20.20 -4.92
C ARG A 49 7.90 19.77 -5.22
N ASN A 50 8.74 19.80 -4.22
CA ASN A 50 10.15 19.42 -4.35
C ASN A 50 10.35 17.90 -4.40
N ASN A 51 9.45 17.12 -3.80
CA ASN A 51 9.66 15.68 -3.60
C ASN A 51 8.78 14.79 -4.47
N ILE A 52 7.60 15.24 -4.92
CA ILE A 52 6.61 14.37 -5.55
C ILE A 52 7.11 13.65 -6.80
N ARG A 53 7.94 14.29 -7.64
CA ARG A 53 8.51 13.64 -8.82
C ARG A 53 9.42 12.47 -8.45
N ASN A 54 10.27 12.66 -7.47
CA ASN A 54 11.18 11.63 -6.98
C ASN A 54 10.42 10.53 -6.25
N TYR A 55 9.35 10.87 -5.53
CA TYR A 55 8.47 9.89 -4.90
C TYR A 55 7.82 8.96 -5.95
N TYR A 56 7.30 9.50 -7.03
CA TYR A 56 6.79 8.69 -8.15
C TYR A 56 7.89 7.85 -8.80
N ALA A 57 9.09 8.40 -8.92
CA ALA A 57 10.24 7.65 -9.43
C ALA A 57 10.61 6.47 -8.52
N CYS A 58 10.54 6.63 -7.19
CA CYS A 58 10.72 5.54 -6.23
C CYS A 58 9.67 4.45 -6.43
N ILE A 59 8.39 4.82 -6.57
CA ILE A 59 7.29 3.86 -6.81
C ILE A 59 7.52 3.07 -8.10
N THR A 60 7.92 3.75 -9.19
CA THR A 60 8.26 3.06 -10.46
C THR A 60 9.44 2.10 -10.28
N GLY A 61 10.43 2.49 -9.49
CA GLY A 61 11.55 1.61 -9.16
C GLY A 61 11.10 0.34 -8.42
N VAL A 62 10.19 0.47 -7.47
CA VAL A 62 9.60 -0.68 -6.75
C VAL A 62 8.79 -1.55 -7.71
N ASP A 63 7.94 -0.95 -8.55
CA ASP A 63 7.11 -1.67 -9.53
C ASP A 63 7.97 -2.52 -10.47
N GLU A 64 9.07 -1.97 -11.00
CA GLU A 64 10.02 -2.73 -11.83
C GLU A 64 10.59 -3.96 -11.09
N GLN A 65 10.93 -3.83 -9.79
CA GLN A 65 11.45 -4.96 -9.03
C GLN A 65 10.37 -6.01 -8.74
N VAL A 66 9.14 -5.60 -8.45
CA VAL A 66 8.00 -6.51 -8.33
C VAL A 66 7.78 -7.26 -9.65
N GLY A 67 7.82 -6.54 -10.77
CA GLY A 67 7.75 -7.15 -12.10
C GLY A 67 8.80 -8.25 -12.30
N ARG A 68 10.05 -8.01 -11.91
CA ARG A 68 11.14 -9.03 -11.98
C ARG A 68 10.85 -10.27 -11.13
N ILE A 69 10.27 -10.09 -9.94
CA ILE A 69 9.88 -11.21 -9.08
C ILE A 69 8.78 -12.03 -9.77
N ILE A 70 7.77 -11.38 -10.32
CA ILE A 70 6.67 -12.04 -11.02
C ILE A 70 7.19 -12.82 -12.25
N GLU A 71 8.06 -12.23 -13.05
CA GLU A 71 8.64 -12.90 -14.21
C GLU A 71 9.51 -14.10 -13.80
N THR A 72 10.21 -14.01 -12.68
CA THR A 72 10.95 -15.15 -12.13
C THR A 72 10.03 -16.28 -11.70
N LEU A 73 8.89 -15.98 -11.06
CA LEU A 73 7.90 -16.99 -10.71
C LEU A 73 7.31 -17.66 -11.96
N LYS A 74 7.00 -16.88 -12.99
CA LYS A 74 6.45 -17.38 -14.26
C LYS A 74 7.46 -18.27 -14.99
N SER A 75 8.69 -17.83 -15.15
CA SER A 75 9.74 -18.58 -15.86
C SER A 75 10.11 -19.91 -15.19
N ASN A 76 9.85 -20.03 -13.88
CA ASN A 76 10.03 -21.27 -13.14
C ASN A 76 8.75 -22.10 -12.97
N GLY A 77 7.64 -21.71 -13.62
CA GLY A 77 6.36 -22.44 -13.55
C GLY A 77 5.68 -22.39 -12.17
N LEU A 78 6.06 -21.45 -11.31
CA LEU A 78 5.58 -21.34 -9.93
C LEU A 78 4.41 -20.36 -9.78
N PHE A 79 4.24 -19.44 -10.73
CA PHE A 79 3.31 -18.32 -10.61
C PHE A 79 1.86 -18.75 -10.37
N GLU A 80 1.39 -19.75 -11.11
CA GLU A 80 0.00 -20.23 -11.02
C GLU A 80 -0.38 -20.70 -9.60
N ASN A 81 0.56 -21.30 -8.88
CA ASN A 81 0.33 -21.83 -7.53
C ASN A 81 1.03 -21.03 -6.42
N THR A 82 1.32 -19.78 -6.68
CA THR A 82 1.88 -18.85 -5.68
C THR A 82 0.86 -17.79 -5.29
N ILE A 83 0.64 -17.60 -3.99
CA ILE A 83 -0.10 -16.45 -3.47
C ILE A 83 0.88 -15.28 -3.39
N VAL A 84 0.66 -14.27 -4.21
CA VAL A 84 1.43 -13.02 -4.18
C VAL A 84 0.57 -11.96 -3.49
N VAL A 85 1.11 -11.35 -2.45
CA VAL A 85 0.50 -10.21 -1.74
C VAL A 85 1.41 -9.01 -1.89
N PHE A 86 0.90 -7.93 -2.45
CA PHE A 86 1.57 -6.64 -2.52
C PHE A 86 0.81 -5.65 -1.65
N THR A 87 1.50 -5.07 -0.69
CA THR A 87 0.94 -4.10 0.27
C THR A 87 2.05 -3.23 0.85
N SER A 88 1.69 -2.27 1.68
CA SER A 88 2.60 -1.43 2.48
C SER A 88 2.23 -1.54 3.96
N ASP A 89 3.12 -1.16 4.84
CA ASP A 89 2.88 -1.04 6.28
C ASP A 89 2.00 0.17 6.62
N HIS A 90 2.25 1.31 5.97
CA HIS A 90 1.52 2.57 6.13
C HIS A 90 1.66 3.41 4.85
N GLY A 91 0.93 4.53 4.79
CA GLY A 91 1.08 5.55 3.78
C GLY A 91 1.98 6.71 4.22
N ILE A 92 1.87 7.86 3.54
CA ILE A 92 2.60 9.09 3.86
C ILE A 92 1.84 10.31 3.34
N CYS A 93 1.77 11.37 4.14
CA CYS A 93 1.05 12.60 3.75
C CYS A 93 1.79 13.43 2.70
N MET A 94 3.10 13.35 2.63
CA MET A 94 3.90 14.04 1.60
C MET A 94 3.65 15.57 1.53
N GLY A 95 3.33 16.21 2.64
CA GLY A 95 2.96 17.62 2.70
C GLY A 95 1.44 17.90 2.70
N ALA A 96 0.62 16.92 2.34
CA ALA A 96 -0.84 17.02 2.49
C ALA A 96 -1.22 17.30 3.95
N HIS A 97 -2.32 18.02 4.14
CA HIS A 97 -2.81 18.40 5.48
C HIS A 97 -1.76 19.09 6.36
N ASN A 98 -0.82 19.79 5.73
CA ASN A 98 0.32 20.44 6.39
C ASN A 98 1.23 19.45 7.17
N ASN A 99 1.35 18.21 6.71
CA ASN A 99 2.13 17.15 7.33
C ASN A 99 3.03 16.45 6.31
N ALA A 100 4.34 16.39 6.55
CA ALA A 100 5.28 15.67 5.69
C ALA A 100 5.27 14.15 5.93
N GLY A 101 4.88 13.73 7.14
CA GLY A 101 5.04 12.38 7.66
C GLY A 101 3.77 11.52 7.56
N LYS A 102 3.58 10.74 8.58
CA LYS A 102 2.54 9.73 8.80
C LYS A 102 2.07 9.82 10.26
N ASP A 103 1.43 8.78 10.78
CA ASP A 103 0.92 8.70 12.17
C ASP A 103 -0.21 9.71 12.43
N ILE A 104 -1.11 9.85 11.46
CA ILE A 104 -2.24 10.78 11.47
C ILE A 104 -3.44 10.12 10.78
N PHE A 105 -4.68 10.53 11.15
CA PHE A 105 -5.93 9.91 10.68
C PHE A 105 -6.36 10.31 9.25
N TYR A 106 -5.45 10.70 8.40
CA TYR A 106 -5.76 10.99 7.00
C TYR A 106 -5.52 9.77 6.10
N GLU A 107 -6.29 9.67 5.02
CA GLU A 107 -6.22 8.59 4.03
C GLU A 107 -4.80 8.39 3.52
N GLU A 108 -4.04 9.47 3.30
CA GLU A 108 -2.66 9.43 2.83
C GLU A 108 -1.72 8.68 3.80
N SER A 109 -2.04 8.67 5.08
CA SER A 109 -1.27 7.94 6.10
C SER A 109 -1.79 6.52 6.31
N MET A 110 -3.11 6.33 6.27
CA MET A 110 -3.77 5.08 6.70
C MET A 110 -4.11 4.13 5.57
N ARG A 111 -4.47 4.66 4.39
CA ARG A 111 -4.90 3.85 3.26
C ARG A 111 -3.72 3.36 2.46
N ILE A 112 -3.48 2.07 2.51
CA ILE A 112 -2.40 1.38 1.83
C ILE A 112 -2.90 0.60 0.61
N PRO A 113 -2.05 0.36 -0.40
CA PRO A 113 -2.40 -0.52 -1.51
C PRO A 113 -2.55 -1.97 -1.02
N MET A 114 -3.48 -2.71 -1.65
CA MET A 114 -3.65 -4.13 -1.39
C MET A 114 -3.93 -4.86 -2.70
N ILE A 115 -3.01 -5.73 -3.12
CA ILE A 115 -3.19 -6.62 -4.26
C ILE A 115 -2.92 -8.04 -3.80
N ILE A 116 -3.87 -8.94 -4.04
CA ILE A 116 -3.72 -10.37 -3.76
C ILE A 116 -3.94 -11.12 -5.06
N SER A 117 -2.92 -11.84 -5.49
CA SER A 117 -2.94 -12.66 -6.70
C SER A 117 -2.69 -14.12 -6.39
N TRP A 118 -3.53 -15.00 -6.90
CA TRP A 118 -3.34 -16.44 -6.94
C TRP A 118 -4.03 -16.97 -8.18
N PRO A 119 -3.34 -17.01 -9.33
CA PRO A 119 -3.97 -17.26 -10.63
C PRO A 119 -4.79 -18.55 -10.68
N ALA A 120 -4.30 -19.63 -10.05
CA ALA A 120 -5.03 -20.90 -10.00
C ALA A 120 -6.39 -20.85 -9.27
N LYS A 121 -6.63 -19.84 -8.39
CA LYS A 121 -7.83 -19.83 -7.54
C LYS A 121 -8.56 -18.49 -7.46
N ILE A 122 -7.94 -17.39 -7.80
CA ILE A 122 -8.52 -16.05 -7.72
C ILE A 122 -8.67 -15.49 -9.13
N LYS A 123 -9.91 -15.24 -9.56
CA LYS A 123 -10.17 -14.53 -10.83
C LYS A 123 -9.88 -13.04 -10.66
N PRO A 124 -9.24 -12.39 -11.65
CA PRO A 124 -9.00 -10.95 -11.60
C PRO A 124 -10.31 -10.17 -11.38
N ARG A 125 -10.28 -9.27 -10.41
CA ARG A 125 -11.37 -8.33 -10.12
C ARG A 125 -10.84 -7.15 -9.32
N LYS A 126 -11.59 -6.07 -9.34
CA LYS A 126 -11.48 -4.96 -8.39
C LYS A 126 -12.57 -5.13 -7.33
N ASP A 127 -12.25 -4.87 -6.10
CA ASP A 127 -13.20 -4.90 -4.99
C ASP A 127 -13.11 -3.55 -4.25
N ASP A 128 -14.14 -2.73 -4.40
CA ASP A 128 -14.20 -1.38 -3.83
C ASP A 128 -14.94 -1.34 -2.48
N HIS A 129 -15.45 -2.50 -2.03
CA HIS A 129 -16.30 -2.59 -0.85
C HIS A 129 -15.64 -3.36 0.31
N LEU A 130 -14.72 -4.28 0.01
CA LEU A 130 -14.06 -5.06 1.04
C LEU A 130 -12.95 -4.23 1.70
N MET A 131 -13.17 -3.83 2.93
CA MET A 131 -12.10 -3.29 3.77
C MET A 131 -11.26 -4.43 4.35
N ILE A 132 -9.94 -4.32 4.22
CA ILE A 132 -8.98 -5.26 4.81
C ILE A 132 -8.03 -4.45 5.68
N ALA A 133 -8.00 -4.75 6.98
CA ALA A 133 -6.94 -4.24 7.84
C ALA A 133 -5.70 -5.14 7.73
N PHE A 134 -4.54 -4.58 8.01
CA PHE A 134 -3.28 -5.34 7.96
C PHE A 134 -3.33 -6.58 8.86
N ALA A 135 -3.97 -6.47 10.01
CA ALA A 135 -4.16 -7.59 10.95
C ALA A 135 -5.01 -8.75 10.39
N ASP A 136 -5.94 -8.47 9.46
CA ASP A 136 -6.78 -9.50 8.83
C ASP A 136 -5.99 -10.39 7.86
N LEU A 137 -4.79 -9.95 7.44
CA LEU A 137 -3.95 -10.73 6.54
C LEU A 137 -3.50 -12.04 7.17
N TYR A 138 -3.18 -12.04 8.47
CA TYR A 138 -2.67 -13.23 9.14
C TYR A 138 -3.66 -14.41 9.07
N PRO A 139 -4.90 -14.32 9.60
CA PRO A 139 -5.85 -15.43 9.53
C PRO A 139 -6.30 -15.72 8.09
N SER A 140 -6.39 -14.68 7.24
CA SER A 140 -6.80 -14.86 5.85
C SER A 140 -5.78 -15.65 5.03
N LEU A 141 -4.49 -15.35 5.18
CA LEU A 141 -3.42 -16.06 4.48
C LEU A 141 -3.29 -17.50 4.97
N LEU A 142 -3.37 -17.76 6.28
CA LEU A 142 -3.39 -19.12 6.80
C LEU A 142 -4.54 -19.94 6.20
N SER A 143 -5.74 -19.37 6.14
CA SER A 143 -6.90 -20.03 5.53
C SER A 143 -6.74 -20.27 4.03
N LEU A 144 -6.18 -19.30 3.28
CA LEU A 144 -5.89 -19.46 1.85
C LEU A 144 -4.88 -20.58 1.60
N MET A 145 -3.89 -20.72 2.45
CA MET A 145 -2.86 -21.77 2.40
C MET A 145 -3.37 -23.13 2.89
N GLY A 146 -4.58 -23.22 3.44
CA GLY A 146 -5.17 -24.47 3.96
C GLY A 146 -4.93 -24.73 5.45
N PHE A 147 -4.34 -23.79 6.17
CA PHE A 147 -4.01 -23.90 7.59
C PHE A 147 -5.03 -23.22 8.51
N ARG A 148 -6.31 -23.18 8.11
CA ARG A 148 -7.37 -22.53 8.89
C ARG A 148 -7.48 -23.03 10.33
N LYS A 149 -7.22 -24.33 10.55
CA LYS A 149 -7.30 -24.96 11.88
C LYS A 149 -6.15 -24.53 12.80
N GLU A 150 -5.08 -23.99 12.23
CA GLU A 150 -3.90 -23.53 12.93
C GLU A 150 -4.01 -22.05 13.38
N ILE A 151 -5.13 -21.39 13.04
CA ILE A 151 -5.36 -20.02 13.50
C ILE A 151 -5.65 -20.08 15.00
N PRO A 152 -4.83 -19.39 15.85
CA PRO A 152 -5.05 -19.37 17.29
C PRO A 152 -6.41 -18.73 17.66
N GLU A 153 -7.07 -19.26 18.67
CA GLU A 153 -8.32 -18.69 19.17
C GLU A 153 -8.19 -17.25 19.72
N THR A 154 -6.96 -16.85 20.05
CA THR A 154 -6.64 -15.48 20.49
C THR A 154 -6.63 -14.43 19.37
N VAL A 155 -6.74 -14.85 18.11
CA VAL A 155 -6.81 -13.93 16.97
C VAL A 155 -8.17 -13.22 16.99
N GLN A 156 -8.13 -11.89 17.07
CA GLN A 156 -9.30 -11.02 17.18
C GLN A 156 -9.71 -10.38 15.85
N THR A 157 -9.11 -10.79 14.75
CA THR A 157 -9.30 -10.21 13.41
C THR A 157 -10.04 -11.18 12.48
N PHE A 158 -10.40 -10.72 11.29
CA PHE A 158 -11.29 -11.44 10.39
C PHE A 158 -10.53 -12.33 9.40
N ASP A 159 -10.99 -13.58 9.25
CA ASP A 159 -10.61 -14.43 8.13
C ASP A 159 -11.44 -14.05 6.89
N LEU A 160 -10.85 -13.29 6.00
CA LEU A 160 -11.45 -12.80 4.76
C LEU A 160 -11.21 -13.72 3.55
N SER A 161 -10.62 -14.90 3.76
CA SER A 161 -10.22 -15.83 2.69
C SER A 161 -11.36 -16.17 1.72
N ARG A 162 -12.59 -16.33 2.24
CA ARG A 162 -13.77 -16.65 1.40
C ARG A 162 -14.15 -15.47 0.47
N HIS A 163 -13.99 -14.23 0.93
CA HIS A 163 -14.23 -13.03 0.15
C HIS A 163 -13.14 -12.88 -0.91
N ILE A 164 -11.89 -13.04 -0.50
CA ILE A 164 -10.71 -13.00 -1.38
C ILE A 164 -10.87 -14.03 -2.52
N LEU A 165 -11.34 -15.23 -2.23
CA LEU A 165 -11.63 -16.27 -3.23
C LEU A 165 -12.91 -16.02 -4.04
N GLY A 166 -13.68 -14.96 -3.77
CA GLY A 166 -14.96 -14.72 -4.42
C GLY A 166 -16.06 -15.73 -4.07
N LYS A 167 -15.89 -16.48 -2.98
CA LYS A 167 -16.83 -17.52 -2.50
C LYS A 167 -17.84 -17.00 -1.48
N SER A 168 -17.80 -15.75 -1.11
CA SER A 168 -18.76 -15.09 -0.23
C SER A 168 -19.14 -13.74 -0.82
N LYS A 169 -20.46 -13.48 -0.85
CA LYS A 169 -21.04 -12.17 -1.17
C LYS A 169 -21.63 -11.51 0.08
N LYS A 170 -21.50 -12.16 1.25
CA LYS A 170 -21.96 -11.52 2.49
C LYS A 170 -21.13 -10.28 2.70
N GLU A 171 -21.80 -9.18 2.91
CA GLU A 171 -21.15 -7.95 3.37
C GLU A 171 -20.39 -8.26 4.65
N VAL A 172 -19.11 -7.98 4.68
CA VAL A 172 -18.34 -8.03 5.91
C VAL A 172 -18.58 -6.68 6.56
N VAL A 173 -19.56 -6.63 7.43
CA VAL A 173 -19.77 -5.44 8.26
C VAL A 173 -18.70 -5.45 9.32
N GLN A 174 -17.60 -4.77 8.99
CA GLN A 174 -16.62 -4.39 9.99
C GLN A 174 -17.11 -3.08 10.57
N PRO A 175 -17.63 -3.06 11.80
CA PRO A 175 -18.34 -1.90 12.32
C PRO A 175 -17.42 -0.67 12.51
N TYR A 176 -16.13 -0.90 12.68
CA TYR A 176 -15.09 0.13 12.76
C TYR A 176 -13.71 -0.51 12.79
N TYR A 177 -12.68 0.26 12.41
CA TYR A 177 -11.29 -0.01 12.74
C TYR A 177 -10.86 0.90 13.87
N TYR A 178 -10.30 0.32 14.93
CA TYR A 178 -9.63 1.09 15.96
C TYR A 178 -8.18 1.30 15.51
N VAL A 179 -7.79 2.57 15.42
CA VAL A 179 -6.41 2.97 15.15
C VAL A 179 -5.93 3.76 16.35
N GLN A 180 -4.86 3.30 16.96
CA GLN A 180 -4.21 4.00 18.07
C GLN A 180 -2.89 4.56 17.56
N PHE A 181 -2.71 5.87 17.75
CA PHE A 181 -1.41 6.52 17.61
C PHE A 181 -0.88 6.80 19.01
N ASP A 182 0.27 6.24 19.33
CA ASP A 182 0.99 6.63 20.52
C ASP A 182 1.55 8.04 20.31
N ASN A 183 1.05 9.00 21.09
CA ASN A 183 1.71 10.28 21.20
C ASN A 183 3.06 10.04 21.89
N HIS A 184 4.11 9.89 21.11
CA HIS A 184 5.44 10.14 21.64
C HIS A 184 5.51 11.62 21.98
N ALA A 185 5.14 11.95 23.20
CA ALA A 185 5.47 13.23 23.79
C ALA A 185 7.00 13.30 23.75
N THR A 186 7.53 14.04 22.81
CA THR A 186 8.91 14.50 22.87
C THR A 186 9.01 15.41 24.08
N GLY A 187 9.52 14.83 25.18
CA GLY A 187 9.95 15.60 26.32
C GLY A 187 11.16 16.46 25.98
#